data_469178ab132891ca360c9d996e4df7b1
#
_entry.id   469178ab132891ca360c9d996e4df7b1
#
_cell.length_a   1.000
_cell.length_b   1.000
_cell.length_c   1.000
_cell.angle_alpha   90.00
_cell.angle_beta   90.00
_cell.angle_gamma   90.00
#
_symmetry.space_group_name_H-M   'P 1'
#
loop_
_entity.id
_entity.type
_entity.pdbx_description
1 polymer ?
#
loop_
_entity_poly.entity_id
_entity_poly.type
_entity_poly.pdbx_seq_one_letter_code
_entity_poly.pdbx_strand_id
1 'polypeptide(L)'
;LWKNENCKVQMGGSDQWGNILTGTELIRKKGSGQAFALTAPLITKADGSKFGKSEGGNIWIDKKRTSAYKFYQYWMNVADEDAGKFIRTFTLKSKEEIENLEAAHAVNPRARILQTALAEDITTRVHSEEDLKTAVAASKILFGKSAKSDLENLPESEFLSVFEGVDKATISPDIIDSGVGIIDLLSEYTGFLSSKGEARRALKENSIRLNKDLVDESKSIYRSDLLNGKHLLLQRGKKTYFLATVG
;
A
#
# COMPACT_ATOMS: atom_id res chain seq x y z
N LEU A 1 -35.67 13.80 -2.67
CA LEU A 1 -35.54 12.42 -3.11
C LEU A 1 -36.88 11.68 -2.96
N TRP A 2 -37.48 11.61 -1.74
CA TRP A 2 -38.75 10.90 -1.53
C TRP A 2 -39.86 11.38 -2.47
N LYS A 3 -40.12 12.71 -2.56
CA LYS A 3 -41.17 13.29 -3.36
C LYS A 3 -40.92 13.19 -4.88
N ASN A 4 -39.68 13.41 -5.31
CA ASN A 4 -39.36 13.55 -6.73
C ASN A 4 -38.90 12.22 -7.37
N GLU A 5 -38.23 11.37 -6.59
CA GLU A 5 -37.57 10.15 -7.07
C GLU A 5 -38.16 8.87 -6.46
N ASN A 6 -39.25 9.00 -5.69
CA ASN A 6 -39.87 7.88 -4.98
C ASN A 6 -38.86 7.05 -4.14
N CYS A 7 -37.82 7.73 -3.61
CA CYS A 7 -36.81 7.09 -2.78
C CYS A 7 -37.36 6.89 -1.36
N LYS A 8 -37.54 5.64 -0.96
CA LYS A 8 -38.21 5.26 0.30
C LYS A 8 -37.26 4.81 1.40
N VAL A 9 -36.02 4.46 1.08
CA VAL A 9 -35.04 3.95 2.05
C VAL A 9 -33.80 4.83 2.03
N GLN A 10 -33.34 5.25 3.20
CA GLN A 10 -32.03 5.88 3.39
C GLN A 10 -31.16 4.99 4.26
N MET A 11 -29.94 4.69 3.77
CA MET A 11 -28.95 3.88 4.49
C MET A 11 -27.78 4.72 4.95
N GLY A 12 -27.14 4.31 6.04
CA GLY A 12 -25.93 4.94 6.56
C GLY A 12 -25.23 4.12 7.63
N GLY A 13 -24.14 4.65 8.18
CA GLY A 13 -23.52 4.12 9.39
C GLY A 13 -24.39 4.39 10.63
N SER A 14 -24.15 3.64 11.69
CA SER A 14 -24.92 3.79 12.97
C SER A 14 -24.81 5.19 13.59
N ASP A 15 -23.73 5.92 13.29
CA ASP A 15 -23.56 7.34 13.69
C ASP A 15 -24.52 8.28 12.96
N GLN A 16 -25.13 7.87 11.85
CA GLN A 16 -26.09 8.64 11.07
C GLN A 16 -27.56 8.38 11.45
N TRP A 17 -27.82 7.50 12.42
CA TRP A 17 -29.18 7.12 12.79
C TRP A 17 -30.09 8.32 13.06
N GLY A 18 -29.67 9.24 13.91
CA GLY A 18 -30.46 10.43 14.25
C GLY A 18 -30.76 11.34 13.04
N ASN A 19 -29.78 11.53 12.16
CA ASN A 19 -29.94 12.33 10.95
C ASN A 19 -30.94 11.69 9.98
N ILE A 20 -30.83 10.37 9.76
CA ILE A 20 -31.71 9.64 8.85
C ILE A 20 -33.14 9.60 9.42
N LEU A 21 -33.29 9.36 10.70
CA LEU A 21 -34.59 9.32 11.37
C LEU A 21 -35.33 10.66 11.29
N THR A 22 -34.58 11.77 11.40
CA THR A 22 -35.17 13.12 11.23
C THR A 22 -35.82 13.28 9.83
N GLY A 23 -35.20 12.72 8.79
CA GLY A 23 -35.74 12.68 7.45
C GLY A 23 -37.03 11.88 7.32
N THR A 24 -37.09 10.69 7.95
CA THR A 24 -38.30 9.85 7.93
C THR A 24 -39.47 10.53 8.66
N GLU A 25 -39.19 11.18 9.80
CA GLU A 25 -40.19 11.96 10.56
C GLU A 25 -40.70 13.18 9.78
N LEU A 26 -39.83 13.88 9.07
CA LEU A 26 -40.22 15.01 8.23
C LEU A 26 -41.18 14.56 7.10
N ILE A 27 -40.90 13.44 6.46
CA ILE A 27 -41.75 12.86 5.43
C ILE A 27 -43.10 12.48 6.02
N ARG A 28 -43.14 11.82 7.16
CA ARG A 28 -44.38 11.43 7.85
C ARG A 28 -45.24 12.66 8.19
N LYS A 29 -44.62 13.72 8.73
CA LYS A 29 -45.36 14.92 9.22
C LYS A 29 -45.82 15.82 8.07
N LYS A 30 -45.02 16.02 7.04
CA LYS A 30 -45.30 16.98 5.96
C LYS A 30 -45.75 16.37 4.66
N GLY A 31 -45.33 15.13 4.38
CA GLY A 31 -45.58 14.45 3.10
C GLY A 31 -46.70 13.43 3.15
N SER A 32 -47.27 13.12 4.32
CA SER A 32 -48.25 12.05 4.56
C SER A 32 -47.82 10.69 3.97
N GLY A 33 -46.49 10.47 3.88
CA GLY A 33 -45.90 9.28 3.31
C GLY A 33 -45.07 8.48 4.31
N GLN A 34 -44.51 7.37 3.84
CA GLN A 34 -43.68 6.48 4.61
C GLN A 34 -42.29 6.37 3.99
N ALA A 35 -41.27 6.47 4.81
CA ALA A 35 -39.89 6.20 4.46
C ALA A 35 -39.19 5.44 5.59
N PHE A 36 -38.13 4.73 5.26
CA PHE A 36 -37.44 3.81 6.17
C PHE A 36 -35.98 4.24 6.33
N ALA A 37 -35.49 4.04 7.55
CA ALA A 37 -34.09 4.20 7.93
C ALA A 37 -33.43 2.83 8.09
N LEU A 38 -32.25 2.65 7.55
CA LEU A 38 -31.43 1.47 7.74
C LEU A 38 -30.00 1.89 8.10
N THR A 39 -29.49 1.40 9.22
CA THR A 39 -28.09 1.66 9.59
C THR A 39 -27.34 0.36 9.82
N ALA A 40 -26.03 0.39 9.47
CA ALA A 40 -25.09 -0.68 9.75
C ALA A 40 -24.06 -0.21 10.80
N PRO A 41 -23.50 -1.13 11.61
CA PRO A 41 -22.40 -0.81 12.49
C PRO A 41 -21.21 -0.20 11.74
N LEU A 42 -20.51 0.75 12.37
CA LEU A 42 -19.29 1.32 11.80
C LEU A 42 -18.19 0.26 11.74
N ILE A 43 -17.45 0.29 10.64
CA ILE A 43 -16.26 -0.55 10.49
C ILE A 43 -15.11 0.11 11.25
N THR A 44 -14.63 -0.58 12.27
CA THR A 44 -13.49 -0.18 13.10
C THR A 44 -12.40 -1.24 13.02
N LYS A 45 -11.16 -0.84 13.28
CA LYS A 45 -10.06 -1.78 13.53
C LYS A 45 -10.16 -2.38 14.92
N ALA A 46 -9.41 -3.46 15.20
CA ALA A 46 -9.37 -4.12 16.49
C ALA A 46 -8.89 -3.18 17.63
N ASP A 47 -8.02 -2.22 17.31
CA ASP A 47 -7.57 -1.17 18.23
C ASP A 47 -8.63 -0.06 18.51
N GLY A 48 -9.83 -0.19 17.94
CA GLY A 48 -10.92 0.80 18.05
C GLY A 48 -10.79 2.01 17.13
N SER A 49 -9.70 2.14 16.37
CA SER A 49 -9.52 3.23 15.44
C SER A 49 -10.45 3.11 14.22
N LYS A 50 -10.74 4.25 13.59
CA LYS A 50 -11.59 4.27 12.39
C LYS A 50 -10.87 3.61 11.22
N PHE A 51 -11.60 2.73 10.49
CA PHE A 51 -11.13 2.18 9.23
C PHE A 51 -10.93 3.27 8.16
N GLY A 52 -9.95 3.06 7.27
CA GLY A 52 -9.68 3.96 6.13
C GLY A 52 -8.70 5.09 6.42
N LYS A 53 -8.18 5.21 7.65
CA LYS A 53 -7.07 6.10 7.99
C LYS A 53 -5.81 5.28 8.20
N SER A 54 -4.72 5.63 7.50
CA SER A 54 -3.38 5.09 7.71
C SER A 54 -2.43 6.20 8.17
N GLU A 55 -1.27 5.84 8.70
CA GLU A 55 -0.21 6.81 9.03
C GLU A 55 0.24 7.62 7.81
N GLY A 56 0.09 7.06 6.59
CA GLY A 56 0.36 7.73 5.31
C GLY A 56 -0.82 8.45 4.67
N GLY A 57 -1.95 8.62 5.38
CA GLY A 57 -3.16 9.28 4.85
C GLY A 57 -4.26 8.31 4.40
N ASN A 58 -5.19 8.78 3.58
CA ASN A 58 -6.30 7.98 3.07
C ASN A 58 -5.84 7.07 1.93
N ILE A 59 -6.38 5.85 1.90
CA ILE A 59 -6.26 4.94 0.77
C ILE A 59 -7.44 5.18 -0.18
N TRP A 60 -7.14 5.60 -1.38
CA TRP A 60 -8.13 5.93 -2.39
C TRP A 60 -8.35 4.76 -3.35
N ILE A 61 -9.58 4.59 -3.79
CA ILE A 61 -9.92 3.63 -4.86
C ILE A 61 -9.51 4.16 -6.25
N ASP A 62 -9.30 5.47 -6.37
CA ASP A 62 -8.80 6.09 -7.59
C ASP A 62 -7.30 5.81 -7.76
N LYS A 63 -6.94 5.11 -8.82
CA LYS A 63 -5.58 4.73 -9.21
C LYS A 63 -4.62 5.91 -9.34
N LYS A 64 -5.14 7.11 -9.67
CA LYS A 64 -4.33 8.34 -9.77
C LYS A 64 -3.91 8.89 -8.40
N ARG A 65 -4.62 8.51 -7.33
CA ARG A 65 -4.35 8.96 -5.96
C ARG A 65 -3.66 7.91 -5.11
N THR A 66 -3.97 6.64 -5.34
CA THR A 66 -3.33 5.50 -4.68
C THR A 66 -3.06 4.44 -5.73
N SER A 67 -1.80 4.18 -6.04
CA SER A 67 -1.45 3.15 -7.02
C SER A 67 -1.97 1.77 -6.62
N ALA A 68 -2.18 0.89 -7.60
CA ALA A 68 -2.63 -0.48 -7.34
C ALA A 68 -1.68 -1.23 -6.40
N TYR A 69 -0.37 -0.96 -6.48
CA TYR A 69 0.62 -1.51 -5.55
C TYR A 69 0.41 -1.02 -4.11
N LYS A 70 0.28 0.30 -3.88
CA LYS A 70 -0.01 0.85 -2.53
C LYS A 70 -1.34 0.33 -1.99
N PHE A 71 -2.35 0.23 -2.85
CA PHE A 71 -3.66 -0.31 -2.50
C PHE A 71 -3.56 -1.78 -2.08
N TYR A 72 -2.87 -2.62 -2.86
CA TYR A 72 -2.60 -4.01 -2.52
C TYR A 72 -1.83 -4.15 -1.20
N GLN A 73 -0.77 -3.35 -1.01
CA GLN A 73 0.04 -3.38 0.22
C GLN A 73 -0.75 -2.96 1.46
N TYR A 74 -1.69 -2.03 1.34
CA TYR A 74 -2.57 -1.65 2.44
C TYR A 74 -3.34 -2.86 2.99
N TRP A 75 -3.94 -3.66 2.10
CA TRP A 75 -4.67 -4.86 2.48
C TRP A 75 -3.75 -5.99 2.95
N MET A 76 -2.60 -6.12 2.34
CA MET A 76 -1.57 -7.06 2.81
C MET A 76 -1.05 -6.74 4.21
N ASN A 77 -1.10 -5.48 4.64
CA ASN A 77 -0.62 -5.05 5.96
C ASN A 77 -1.71 -4.98 7.04
N VAL A 78 -2.91 -5.47 6.75
CA VAL A 78 -3.99 -5.62 7.75
C VAL A 78 -3.51 -6.50 8.92
N ALA A 79 -3.81 -6.07 10.15
CA ALA A 79 -3.49 -6.84 11.35
C ALA A 79 -4.22 -8.20 11.35
N ASP A 80 -3.63 -9.22 11.97
CA ASP A 80 -4.22 -10.56 12.01
C ASP A 80 -5.59 -10.56 12.71
N GLU A 81 -5.74 -9.72 13.74
CA GLU A 81 -7.00 -9.54 14.49
C GLU A 81 -8.13 -8.96 13.64
N ASP A 82 -7.79 -8.17 12.61
CA ASP A 82 -8.76 -7.54 11.71
C ASP A 82 -9.05 -8.37 10.45
N ALA A 83 -8.13 -9.25 10.07
CA ALA A 83 -8.18 -9.95 8.78
C ALA A 83 -9.46 -10.78 8.60
N GLY A 84 -9.89 -11.52 9.63
CA GLY A 84 -11.12 -12.30 9.61
C GLY A 84 -12.39 -11.45 9.49
N LYS A 85 -12.43 -10.29 10.15
CA LYS A 85 -13.53 -9.33 10.02
C LYS A 85 -13.57 -8.71 8.64
N PHE A 86 -12.41 -8.33 8.12
CA PHE A 86 -12.34 -7.61 6.85
C PHE A 86 -12.59 -8.52 5.65
N ILE A 87 -12.15 -9.77 5.65
CA ILE A 87 -12.46 -10.70 4.57
C ILE A 87 -13.97 -10.96 4.45
N ARG A 88 -14.68 -11.05 5.57
CA ARG A 88 -16.15 -11.18 5.60
C ARG A 88 -16.87 -9.91 5.15
N THR A 89 -16.28 -8.73 5.41
CA THR A 89 -16.92 -7.44 5.11
C THR A 89 -16.66 -6.97 3.69
N PHE A 90 -15.45 -7.17 3.18
CA PHE A 90 -14.99 -6.54 1.95
C PHE A 90 -14.89 -7.48 0.75
N THR A 91 -15.06 -8.80 0.91
CA THR A 91 -15.06 -9.74 -0.21
C THR A 91 -16.45 -10.24 -0.55
N LEU A 92 -16.59 -10.78 -1.75
CA LEU A 92 -17.81 -11.46 -2.22
C LEU A 92 -17.67 -13.00 -2.15
N LYS A 93 -16.69 -13.49 -1.38
CA LYS A 93 -16.47 -14.92 -1.18
C LYS A 93 -17.63 -15.56 -0.42
N SER A 94 -17.91 -16.82 -0.73
CA SER A 94 -18.91 -17.59 0.02
C SER A 94 -18.48 -17.82 1.46
N LYS A 95 -19.45 -18.13 2.32
CA LYS A 95 -19.18 -18.47 3.72
C LYS A 95 -18.18 -19.62 3.85
N GLU A 96 -18.33 -20.67 3.03
CA GLU A 96 -17.47 -21.85 3.03
C GLU A 96 -16.02 -21.49 2.65
N GLU A 97 -15.84 -20.68 1.60
CA GLU A 97 -14.49 -20.20 1.21
C GLU A 97 -13.82 -19.43 2.32
N ILE A 98 -14.55 -18.54 3.01
CA ILE A 98 -14.02 -17.74 4.10
C ILE A 98 -13.63 -18.62 5.28
N GLU A 99 -14.49 -19.57 5.70
CA GLU A 99 -14.23 -20.49 6.80
C GLU A 99 -13.00 -21.37 6.53
N ASN A 100 -12.82 -21.83 5.29
CA ASN A 100 -11.63 -22.58 4.87
C ASN A 100 -10.34 -21.73 4.93
N LEU A 101 -10.41 -20.47 4.49
CA LEU A 101 -9.28 -19.54 4.59
C LEU A 101 -8.94 -19.20 6.04
N GLU A 102 -9.93 -19.02 6.91
CA GLU A 102 -9.73 -18.78 8.35
C GLU A 102 -9.09 -19.98 9.03
N ALA A 103 -9.54 -21.19 8.73
CA ALA A 103 -8.93 -22.42 9.25
C ALA A 103 -7.47 -22.58 8.81
N ALA A 104 -7.18 -22.35 7.54
CA ALA A 104 -5.81 -22.39 6.99
C ALA A 104 -4.91 -21.31 7.61
N HIS A 105 -5.44 -20.09 7.83
CA HIS A 105 -4.72 -19.00 8.48
C HIS A 105 -4.40 -19.31 9.93
N ALA A 106 -5.32 -19.92 10.67
CA ALA A 106 -5.14 -20.30 12.08
C ALA A 106 -3.99 -21.31 12.26
N VAL A 107 -3.75 -22.21 11.29
CA VAL A 107 -2.62 -23.15 11.32
C VAL A 107 -1.28 -22.43 11.15
N ASN A 108 -1.22 -21.42 10.29
CA ASN A 108 0.02 -20.69 10.02
C ASN A 108 -0.25 -19.19 9.75
N PRO A 109 -0.46 -18.38 10.78
CA PRO A 109 -0.72 -16.94 10.64
C PRO A 109 0.39 -16.20 9.88
N ARG A 110 1.65 -16.63 10.03
CA ARG A 110 2.81 -16.00 9.35
C ARG A 110 2.73 -16.09 7.83
N ALA A 111 1.99 -17.05 7.27
CA ALA A 111 1.75 -17.16 5.83
C ALA A 111 0.81 -16.06 5.30
N ARG A 112 0.10 -15.32 6.19
CA ARG A 112 -0.80 -14.21 5.85
C ARG A 112 -1.86 -14.58 4.82
N ILE A 113 -2.42 -15.78 4.93
CA ILE A 113 -3.36 -16.34 3.95
C ILE A 113 -4.60 -15.46 3.82
N LEU A 114 -5.17 -14.99 4.94
CA LEU A 114 -6.34 -14.11 4.93
C LEU A 114 -6.04 -12.77 4.27
N GLN A 115 -4.90 -12.15 4.61
CA GLN A 115 -4.50 -10.87 4.03
C GLN A 115 -4.24 -10.99 2.53
N THR A 116 -3.62 -12.09 2.09
CA THR A 116 -3.38 -12.36 0.67
C THR A 116 -4.71 -12.47 -0.07
N ALA A 117 -5.62 -13.33 0.40
CA ALA A 117 -6.93 -13.52 -0.23
C ALA A 117 -7.76 -12.22 -0.26
N LEU A 118 -7.70 -11.43 0.81
CA LEU A 118 -8.36 -10.13 0.93
C LEU A 118 -7.77 -9.11 -0.06
N ALA A 119 -6.44 -8.97 -0.10
CA ALA A 119 -5.75 -8.04 -0.97
C ALA A 119 -5.95 -8.37 -2.46
N GLU A 120 -5.87 -9.64 -2.82
CA GLU A 120 -6.10 -10.11 -4.20
C GLU A 120 -7.53 -9.84 -4.65
N ASP A 121 -8.53 -10.25 -3.87
CA ASP A 121 -9.94 -10.06 -4.20
C ASP A 121 -10.29 -8.58 -4.38
N ILE A 122 -9.92 -7.73 -3.42
CA ILE A 122 -10.28 -6.31 -3.47
C ILE A 122 -9.52 -5.58 -4.56
N THR A 123 -8.22 -5.86 -4.73
CA THR A 123 -7.42 -5.20 -5.78
C THR A 123 -7.94 -5.55 -7.17
N THR A 124 -8.28 -6.81 -7.42
CA THR A 124 -8.88 -7.24 -8.68
C THR A 124 -10.19 -6.50 -8.98
N ARG A 125 -11.08 -6.39 -7.99
CA ARG A 125 -12.39 -5.76 -8.17
C ARG A 125 -12.34 -4.24 -8.29
N VAL A 126 -11.42 -3.58 -7.59
CA VAL A 126 -11.33 -2.12 -7.58
C VAL A 126 -10.48 -1.60 -8.75
N HIS A 127 -9.45 -2.32 -9.11
CA HIS A 127 -8.54 -1.97 -10.20
C HIS A 127 -8.73 -2.95 -11.38
N SER A 128 -7.86 -3.96 -11.50
CA SER A 128 -7.96 -5.01 -12.52
C SER A 128 -7.10 -6.23 -12.15
N GLU A 129 -7.27 -7.34 -12.88
CA GLU A 129 -6.37 -8.50 -12.77
C GLU A 129 -4.93 -8.18 -13.19
N GLU A 130 -4.74 -7.31 -14.17
CA GLU A 130 -3.44 -6.87 -14.65
C GLU A 130 -2.72 -6.04 -13.59
N ASP A 131 -3.43 -5.09 -12.98
CA ASP A 131 -2.92 -4.30 -11.87
C ASP A 131 -2.57 -5.17 -10.66
N LEU A 132 -3.38 -6.20 -10.36
CA LEU A 132 -3.05 -7.16 -9.31
C LEU A 132 -1.77 -7.92 -9.64
N LYS A 133 -1.61 -8.45 -10.86
CA LYS A 133 -0.39 -9.16 -11.27
C LYS A 133 0.84 -8.29 -11.10
N THR A 134 0.76 -7.03 -11.53
CA THR A 134 1.83 -6.04 -11.37
C THR A 134 2.12 -5.78 -9.89
N ALA A 135 1.11 -5.58 -9.05
CA ALA A 135 1.27 -5.33 -7.61
C ALA A 135 1.88 -6.53 -6.87
N VAL A 136 1.48 -7.76 -7.23
CA VAL A 136 2.04 -9.00 -6.66
C VAL A 136 3.50 -9.19 -7.09
N ALA A 137 3.82 -8.96 -8.36
CA ALA A 137 5.20 -9.02 -8.85
C ALA A 137 6.08 -7.99 -8.13
N ALA A 138 5.60 -6.75 -8.00
CA ALA A 138 6.23 -5.69 -7.22
C ALA A 138 6.51 -6.11 -5.78
N SER A 139 5.50 -6.67 -5.12
CA SER A 139 5.61 -7.14 -3.74
C SER A 139 6.67 -8.24 -3.59
N LYS A 140 6.69 -9.21 -4.51
CA LYS A 140 7.70 -10.28 -4.53
C LYS A 140 9.11 -9.73 -4.73
N ILE A 141 9.28 -8.74 -5.59
CA ILE A 141 10.57 -8.11 -5.84
C ILE A 141 11.02 -7.31 -4.62
N LEU A 142 10.13 -6.53 -4.01
CA LEU A 142 10.47 -5.69 -2.87
C LEU A 142 10.74 -6.50 -1.59
N PHE A 143 9.89 -7.45 -1.27
CA PHE A 143 9.91 -8.17 0.01
C PHE A 143 10.39 -9.62 -0.08
N GLY A 144 10.51 -10.16 -1.29
CA GLY A 144 11.01 -11.51 -1.53
C GLY A 144 12.53 -11.61 -1.44
N LYS A 145 13.03 -12.81 -1.67
CA LYS A 145 14.46 -13.09 -1.82
C LYS A 145 14.97 -12.82 -3.25
N SER A 146 14.34 -11.86 -3.94
CA SER A 146 14.74 -11.48 -5.30
C SER A 146 16.16 -10.93 -5.29
N ALA A 147 16.94 -11.38 -6.27
CA ALA A 147 18.29 -10.89 -6.49
C ALA A 147 18.27 -9.57 -7.28
N LYS A 148 19.40 -8.88 -7.33
CA LYS A 148 19.62 -7.71 -8.20
C LYS A 148 19.25 -8.04 -9.66
N SER A 149 19.56 -9.24 -10.13
CA SER A 149 19.23 -9.74 -11.48
C SER A 149 17.73 -9.69 -11.81
N ASP A 150 16.86 -9.89 -10.83
CA ASP A 150 15.41 -9.85 -11.06
C ASP A 150 14.93 -8.41 -11.32
N LEU A 151 15.60 -7.42 -10.73
CA LEU A 151 15.36 -6.01 -10.97
C LEU A 151 15.90 -5.56 -12.34
N GLU A 152 17.08 -6.07 -12.73
CA GLU A 152 17.73 -5.73 -14.00
C GLU A 152 16.99 -6.28 -15.23
N ASN A 153 16.26 -7.39 -15.06
CA ASN A 153 15.49 -8.02 -16.12
C ASN A 153 14.07 -7.45 -16.31
N LEU A 154 13.63 -6.52 -15.46
CA LEU A 154 12.33 -5.88 -15.62
C LEU A 154 12.37 -4.83 -16.72
N PRO A 155 11.38 -4.79 -17.63
CA PRO A 155 11.17 -3.65 -18.49
C PRO A 155 11.05 -2.35 -17.69
N GLU A 156 11.57 -1.23 -18.20
CA GLU A 156 11.60 0.07 -17.48
C GLU A 156 10.20 0.49 -17.00
N SER A 157 9.17 0.29 -17.82
CA SER A 157 7.79 0.62 -17.46
C SER A 157 7.26 -0.22 -16.27
N GLU A 158 7.60 -1.50 -16.24
CA GLU A 158 7.23 -2.38 -15.11
C GLU A 158 8.06 -2.03 -13.88
N PHE A 159 9.37 -1.80 -14.03
CA PHE A 159 10.24 -1.34 -12.95
C PHE A 159 9.69 -0.06 -12.30
N LEU A 160 9.34 0.96 -13.08
CA LEU A 160 8.79 2.21 -12.56
C LEU A 160 7.42 2.03 -11.88
N SER A 161 6.58 1.11 -12.37
CA SER A 161 5.28 0.80 -11.75
C SER A 161 5.45 0.12 -10.40
N VAL A 162 6.46 -0.76 -10.26
CA VAL A 162 6.83 -1.41 -8.99
C VAL A 162 7.18 -0.37 -7.92
N PHE A 163 7.88 0.69 -8.30
CA PHE A 163 8.32 1.77 -7.41
C PHE A 163 7.39 2.98 -7.44
N GLU A 164 6.17 2.84 -7.98
CA GLU A 164 5.16 3.88 -7.90
C GLU A 164 4.77 4.12 -6.44
N GLY A 165 4.96 5.38 -6.00
CA GLY A 165 4.68 5.78 -4.63
C GLY A 165 5.78 5.49 -3.59
N VAL A 166 6.93 5.02 -4.02
CA VAL A 166 8.19 5.08 -3.26
C VAL A 166 8.77 6.49 -3.40
N ASP A 167 9.36 7.03 -2.33
CA ASP A 167 10.03 8.33 -2.37
C ASP A 167 11.14 8.32 -3.42
N LYS A 168 11.30 9.43 -4.16
CA LYS A 168 12.20 9.53 -5.31
C LYS A 168 13.03 10.80 -5.27
N ALA A 169 14.24 10.71 -5.83
CA ALA A 169 15.05 11.89 -6.17
C ALA A 169 15.68 11.72 -7.54
N THR A 170 15.95 12.85 -8.20
CA THR A 170 16.74 12.90 -9.43
C THR A 170 18.16 13.35 -9.10
N ILE A 171 19.15 12.66 -9.65
CA ILE A 171 20.59 12.93 -9.47
C ILE A 171 21.20 13.33 -10.80
N SER A 172 22.04 14.36 -10.80
CA SER A 172 22.78 14.74 -12.01
C SER A 172 23.70 13.61 -12.48
N PRO A 173 23.74 13.32 -13.80
CA PRO A 173 24.67 12.34 -14.37
C PRO A 173 26.13 12.56 -13.98
N ASP A 174 26.58 13.82 -13.91
CA ASP A 174 27.96 14.18 -13.58
C ASP A 174 28.42 13.64 -12.21
N ILE A 175 27.48 13.53 -11.24
CA ILE A 175 27.76 13.01 -9.91
C ILE A 175 28.11 11.53 -9.98
N ILE A 176 27.37 10.78 -10.79
CA ILE A 176 27.59 9.34 -10.97
C ILE A 176 28.85 9.10 -11.82
N ASP A 177 29.10 9.94 -12.81
CA ASP A 177 30.26 9.81 -13.70
C ASP A 177 31.58 10.07 -12.97
N SER A 178 31.58 10.99 -12.04
CA SER A 178 32.74 11.24 -11.15
C SER A 178 32.95 10.21 -10.05
N GLY A 179 31.94 9.36 -9.82
CA GLY A 179 31.90 8.44 -8.69
C GLY A 179 31.47 9.13 -7.41
N VAL A 180 30.39 8.65 -6.76
CA VAL A 180 29.88 9.23 -5.52
C VAL A 180 29.96 8.23 -4.36
N GLY A 181 30.44 8.66 -3.20
CA GLY A 181 30.44 7.86 -2.00
C GLY A 181 29.03 7.58 -1.50
N ILE A 182 28.78 6.37 -0.99
CA ILE A 182 27.46 5.96 -0.49
C ILE A 182 26.88 6.91 0.56
N ILE A 183 27.73 7.48 1.45
CA ILE A 183 27.30 8.40 2.51
C ILE A 183 26.70 9.67 1.90
N ASP A 184 27.38 10.23 0.90
CA ASP A 184 26.94 11.47 0.23
C ASP A 184 25.69 11.21 -0.62
N LEU A 185 25.64 10.06 -1.29
CA LEU A 185 24.45 9.63 -2.01
C LEU A 185 23.22 9.56 -1.10
N LEU A 186 23.35 8.88 0.05
CA LEU A 186 22.23 8.66 0.99
C LEU A 186 21.73 9.95 1.64
N SER A 187 22.59 10.97 1.80
CA SER A 187 22.25 12.20 2.52
C SER A 187 22.12 13.42 1.62
N GLU A 188 23.19 13.84 0.95
CA GLU A 188 23.23 15.11 0.22
C GLU A 188 22.46 15.05 -1.11
N TYR A 189 22.63 13.97 -1.87
CA TYR A 189 22.09 13.90 -3.21
C TYR A 189 20.66 13.35 -3.29
N THR A 190 20.28 12.49 -2.32
CA THR A 190 18.94 11.91 -2.34
C THR A 190 18.03 12.41 -1.23
N GLY A 191 18.61 12.86 -0.11
CA GLY A 191 17.83 13.18 1.09
C GLY A 191 17.13 11.96 1.71
N PHE A 192 17.53 10.74 1.32
CA PHE A 192 16.95 9.51 1.88
C PHE A 192 17.22 9.41 3.38
N LEU A 193 18.37 9.87 3.81
CA LEU A 193 18.71 10.01 5.23
C LEU A 193 19.02 11.48 5.53
N SER A 194 18.62 11.93 6.70
CA SER A 194 18.63 13.35 7.06
C SER A 194 20.02 13.96 7.21
N SER A 195 21.07 13.12 7.36
CA SER A 195 22.46 13.59 7.56
C SER A 195 23.49 12.50 7.28
N LYS A 196 24.75 12.93 6.99
CA LYS A 196 25.91 12.02 6.88
C LYS A 196 26.15 11.20 8.16
N GLY A 197 25.86 11.77 9.33
CA GLY A 197 25.96 11.07 10.60
C GLY A 197 24.96 9.92 10.73
N GLU A 198 23.74 10.13 10.26
CA GLU A 198 22.71 9.09 10.19
C GLU A 198 23.11 8.01 9.18
N ALA A 199 23.62 8.40 8.01
CA ALA A 199 24.07 7.47 6.98
C ALA A 199 25.18 6.54 7.51
N ARG A 200 26.20 7.08 8.17
CA ARG A 200 27.26 6.27 8.78
C ARG A 200 26.75 5.29 9.83
N ARG A 201 25.84 5.72 10.69
CA ARG A 201 25.23 4.81 11.69
C ARG A 201 24.47 3.68 11.02
N ALA A 202 23.62 3.99 10.05
CA ALA A 202 22.82 3.01 9.33
C ALA A 202 23.69 1.99 8.56
N LEU A 203 24.81 2.43 7.99
CA LEU A 203 25.79 1.55 7.32
C LEU A 203 26.47 0.62 8.33
N LYS A 204 26.95 1.14 9.48
CA LYS A 204 27.54 0.32 10.56
C LYS A 204 26.57 -0.71 11.12
N GLU A 205 25.29 -0.40 11.17
CA GLU A 205 24.23 -1.32 11.60
C GLU A 205 23.87 -2.37 10.52
N ASN A 206 24.57 -2.39 9.39
CA ASN A 206 24.25 -3.25 8.24
C ASN A 206 22.78 -3.12 7.79
N SER A 207 22.20 -1.94 7.93
CA SER A 207 20.78 -1.69 7.61
C SER A 207 20.55 -1.13 6.22
N ILE A 208 21.62 -0.76 5.48
CA ILE A 208 21.55 -0.17 4.14
C ILE A 208 21.86 -1.20 3.06
N ARG A 209 21.00 -1.20 2.03
CA ARG A 209 21.23 -1.96 0.80
C ARG A 209 21.13 -1.04 -0.41
N LEU A 210 22.00 -1.30 -1.38
CA LEU A 210 21.96 -0.71 -2.72
C LEU A 210 21.59 -1.82 -3.70
N ASN A 211 20.51 -1.64 -4.47
CA ASN A 211 20.05 -2.63 -5.44
C ASN A 211 19.90 -4.06 -4.85
N LYS A 212 19.43 -4.14 -3.61
CA LYS A 212 19.28 -5.35 -2.78
C LYS A 212 20.57 -5.88 -2.13
N ASP A 213 21.75 -5.47 -2.57
CA ASP A 213 23.01 -5.89 -1.98
C ASP A 213 23.36 -5.05 -0.75
N LEU A 214 23.87 -5.70 0.29
CA LEU A 214 24.38 -5.02 1.46
C LEU A 214 25.59 -4.19 1.09
N VAL A 215 25.68 -2.96 1.57
CA VAL A 215 26.79 -2.06 1.31
C VAL A 215 27.37 -1.49 2.61
N ASP A 216 28.65 -1.16 2.57
CA ASP A 216 29.38 -0.53 3.67
C ASP A 216 29.83 0.91 3.33
N GLU A 217 30.49 1.58 4.25
CA GLU A 217 30.92 2.97 4.09
C GLU A 217 31.93 3.20 2.94
N SER A 218 32.64 2.17 2.50
CA SER A 218 33.66 2.25 1.45
C SER A 218 33.09 2.22 0.03
N LYS A 219 31.80 1.89 -0.12
CA LYS A 219 31.15 1.77 -1.42
C LYS A 219 31.12 3.11 -2.13
N SER A 220 31.69 3.15 -3.32
CA SER A 220 31.51 4.21 -4.32
C SER A 220 30.58 3.72 -5.42
N ILE A 221 29.74 4.61 -5.91
CA ILE A 221 28.69 4.35 -6.89
C ILE A 221 29.12 4.94 -8.23
N TYR A 222 29.00 4.13 -9.27
CA TYR A 222 29.32 4.45 -10.65
C TYR A 222 28.16 4.04 -11.58
N ARG A 223 28.27 4.37 -12.88
CA ARG A 223 27.26 3.96 -13.89
C ARG A 223 27.02 2.45 -13.94
N SER A 224 28.01 1.63 -13.61
CA SER A 224 27.88 0.16 -13.54
C SER A 224 26.95 -0.32 -12.43
N ASP A 225 26.64 0.53 -11.45
CA ASP A 225 25.71 0.20 -10.37
C ASP A 225 24.25 0.51 -10.73
N LEU A 226 23.99 1.22 -11.84
CA LEU A 226 22.65 1.63 -12.24
C LEU A 226 21.83 0.44 -12.75
N LEU A 227 20.63 0.28 -12.21
CA LEU A 227 19.59 -0.59 -12.76
C LEU A 227 19.00 0.07 -14.01
N ASN A 228 18.85 -0.70 -15.09
CA ASN A 228 18.37 -0.21 -16.39
C ASN A 228 19.13 1.04 -16.89
N GLY A 229 20.39 1.19 -16.49
CA GLY A 229 21.24 2.33 -16.87
C GLY A 229 20.82 3.68 -16.27
N LYS A 230 19.82 3.73 -15.38
CA LYS A 230 19.23 4.99 -14.88
C LYS A 230 18.91 5.01 -13.40
N HIS A 231 18.71 3.89 -12.74
CA HIS A 231 18.10 3.86 -11.42
C HIS A 231 18.99 3.22 -10.36
N LEU A 232 18.90 3.73 -9.12
CA LEU A 232 19.49 3.12 -7.93
C LEU A 232 18.39 2.87 -6.91
N LEU A 233 18.25 1.64 -6.45
CA LEU A 233 17.31 1.28 -5.39
C LEU A 233 18.04 1.33 -4.04
N LEU A 234 17.70 2.30 -3.22
CA LEU A 234 18.17 2.41 -1.86
C LEU A 234 17.16 1.76 -0.91
N GLN A 235 17.65 1.04 0.09
CA GLN A 235 16.81 0.39 1.09
C GLN A 235 17.41 0.54 2.47
N ARG A 236 16.57 0.88 3.48
CA ARG A 236 16.92 0.85 4.89
C ARG A 236 16.06 -0.16 5.64
N GLY A 237 16.70 -1.12 6.27
CA GLY A 237 16.00 -2.22 6.94
C GLY A 237 15.16 -3.04 5.96
N LYS A 238 13.98 -3.50 6.40
CA LYS A 238 13.13 -4.41 5.60
C LYS A 238 12.02 -3.71 4.82
N LYS A 239 11.65 -2.48 5.18
CA LYS A 239 10.40 -1.85 4.70
C LYS A 239 10.58 -0.50 4.01
N THR A 240 11.68 0.20 4.25
CA THR A 240 11.88 1.55 3.71
C THR A 240 12.70 1.48 2.43
N TYR A 241 12.10 1.93 1.35
CA TYR A 241 12.70 1.99 0.02
C TYR A 241 12.72 3.41 -0.51
N PHE A 242 13.71 3.71 -1.34
CA PHE A 242 13.88 4.98 -2.01
C PHE A 242 14.46 4.75 -3.41
N LEU A 243 13.95 5.43 -4.41
CA LEU A 243 14.42 5.32 -5.79
C LEU A 243 15.14 6.59 -6.21
N ALA A 244 16.44 6.49 -6.49
CA ALA A 244 17.19 7.55 -7.11
C ALA A 244 17.25 7.32 -8.63
N THR A 245 16.96 8.35 -9.41
CA THR A 245 16.99 8.28 -10.87
C THR A 245 18.03 9.26 -11.39
N VAL A 246 18.87 8.83 -12.32
CA VAL A 246 19.88 9.66 -13.01
C VAL A 246 19.25 10.25 -14.25
N GLY A 247 19.20 11.58 -14.33
CA GLY A 247 18.57 12.30 -15.46
C GLY A 247 18.78 13.80 -15.43
#